data_a1363893b42602af7a4e3580b9ecb811
#
_entry.id   a1363893b42602af7a4e3580b9ecb811
#
_cell.length_a   1.000
_cell.length_b   1.000
_cell.length_c   1.000
_cell.angle_alpha   90.00
_cell.angle_beta   90.00
_cell.angle_gamma   90.00
#
_symmetry.space_group_name_H-M   'P 1'
#
loop_
_entity.id
_entity.type
_entity.pdbx_description
1 polymer ?
#
loop_
_entity_poly.entity_id
_entity_poly.type
_entity_poly.pdbx_seq_one_letter_code
_entity_poly.pdbx_strand_id
1 'polypeptide(L)'
;MTRTRGILLALALAGTTALPVSIATAPVANAASVAELNTEANQSLQKLYSTHPFAERLSKRAKAILVFPNIVKAGLVFGGAYGEGVLLEGGKADKYYNSVSGSWGFQAGAQSFGYAVFLMNSKAVSYLNRSDGWEIGVGPTVVVVDEGAAKNLSTSTLKDDAYAFIFDQQGLMLSVSIEGTKISRIKR
;
A
#
# COMPACT_ATOMS: atom_id res chain seq x y z
N MET A 1 7.71 -37.82 -81.73
CA MET A 1 7.14 -36.47 -81.59
C MET A 1 6.51 -36.39 -80.21
N THR A 2 7.21 -35.90 -79.21
CA THR A 2 6.63 -35.70 -77.87
C THR A 2 7.28 -34.44 -77.26
N ARG A 3 6.46 -33.39 -77.08
CA ARG A 3 6.89 -32.12 -76.56
C ARG A 3 6.79 -32.18 -75.03
N THR A 4 7.94 -32.04 -74.37
CA THR A 4 8.05 -31.89 -72.91
C THR A 4 7.86 -30.41 -72.57
N ARG A 5 6.82 -30.12 -71.77
CA ARG A 5 6.55 -28.78 -71.21
C ARG A 5 7.27 -28.69 -69.85
N GLY A 6 8.26 -27.80 -69.76
CA GLY A 6 8.93 -27.49 -68.50
C GLY A 6 7.99 -26.60 -67.64
N ILE A 7 7.82 -26.95 -66.37
CA ILE A 7 7.15 -26.19 -65.34
C ILE A 7 8.20 -25.39 -64.60
N LEU A 8 8.16 -24.07 -64.73
CA LEU A 8 8.94 -23.11 -63.95
C LEU A 8 8.30 -22.97 -62.56
N LEU A 9 9.01 -23.43 -61.51
CA LEU A 9 8.62 -23.25 -60.12
C LEU A 9 9.14 -21.88 -59.68
N ALA A 10 8.21 -20.91 -59.43
CA ALA A 10 8.55 -19.62 -58.89
C ALA A 10 8.67 -19.76 -57.35
N LEU A 11 9.88 -19.54 -56.81
CA LEU A 11 10.17 -19.52 -55.39
C LEU A 11 9.74 -18.13 -54.84
N ALA A 12 8.65 -18.07 -54.07
CA ALA A 12 8.23 -16.86 -53.36
C ALA A 12 9.09 -16.71 -52.09
N LEU A 13 9.93 -15.69 -52.04
CA LEU A 13 10.64 -15.27 -50.84
C LEU A 13 9.64 -14.60 -49.88
N ALA A 14 9.27 -15.28 -48.81
CA ALA A 14 8.51 -14.70 -47.73
C ALA A 14 9.45 -13.82 -46.89
N GLY A 15 9.30 -12.50 -47.06
CA GLY A 15 9.98 -11.51 -46.22
C GLY A 15 9.39 -11.52 -44.79
N THR A 16 10.17 -11.95 -43.82
CA THR A 16 9.83 -11.81 -42.41
C THR A 16 10.02 -10.36 -41.98
N THR A 17 8.93 -9.60 -41.88
CA THR A 17 8.97 -8.28 -41.26
C THR A 17 9.05 -8.46 -39.74
N ALA A 18 10.24 -8.26 -39.21
CA ALA A 18 10.49 -8.15 -37.79
C ALA A 18 9.80 -6.87 -37.26
N LEU A 19 8.74 -7.00 -36.52
CA LEU A 19 8.14 -5.88 -35.78
C LEU A 19 9.10 -5.46 -34.65
N PRO A 20 9.39 -4.16 -34.50
CA PRO A 20 10.19 -3.71 -33.37
C PRO A 20 9.37 -3.91 -32.09
N VAL A 21 9.88 -4.77 -31.20
CA VAL A 21 9.37 -4.88 -29.82
C VAL A 21 9.81 -3.60 -29.10
N SER A 22 8.91 -2.64 -28.99
CA SER A 22 9.11 -1.47 -28.13
C SER A 22 9.11 -1.95 -26.68
N ILE A 23 10.28 -2.06 -26.05
CA ILE A 23 10.42 -2.27 -24.62
C ILE A 23 9.96 -0.95 -23.98
N ALA A 24 8.72 -0.91 -23.51
CA ALA A 24 8.23 0.16 -22.67
C ALA A 24 9.06 0.12 -21.38
N THR A 25 9.98 1.06 -21.21
CA THR A 25 10.65 1.29 -19.94
C THR A 25 9.59 1.73 -18.94
N ALA A 26 9.25 0.83 -18.01
CA ALA A 26 8.39 1.21 -16.88
C ALA A 26 9.08 2.37 -16.13
N PRO A 27 8.34 3.41 -15.72
CA PRO A 27 8.91 4.47 -14.90
C PRO A 27 9.46 3.85 -13.63
N VAL A 28 10.73 4.09 -13.36
CA VAL A 28 11.36 3.72 -12.08
C VAL A 28 10.60 4.53 -11.04
N ALA A 29 9.86 3.87 -10.17
CA ALA A 29 9.23 4.52 -9.03
C ALA A 29 10.37 5.06 -8.15
N ASN A 30 10.68 6.35 -8.29
CA ASN A 30 11.57 7.02 -7.35
C ASN A 30 10.86 7.04 -5.99
N ALA A 31 11.56 6.54 -4.98
CA ALA A 31 11.10 6.71 -3.61
C ALA A 31 10.88 8.21 -3.36
N ALA A 32 9.71 8.59 -2.83
CA ALA A 32 9.39 9.97 -2.51
C ALA A 32 10.47 10.58 -1.61
N SER A 33 10.79 11.85 -1.80
CA SER A 33 11.69 12.53 -0.89
C SER A 33 11.09 12.61 0.53
N VAL A 34 11.92 12.79 1.54
CA VAL A 34 11.46 12.98 2.93
C VAL A 34 10.42 14.10 3.03
N ALA A 35 10.64 15.20 2.32
CA ALA A 35 9.73 16.34 2.34
C ALA A 35 8.38 16.04 1.67
N GLU A 36 8.40 15.32 0.56
CA GLU A 36 7.19 14.86 -0.14
C GLU A 36 6.40 13.88 0.73
N LEU A 37 7.04 12.85 1.28
CA LEU A 37 6.38 11.87 2.13
C LEU A 37 5.74 12.52 3.38
N ASN A 38 6.44 13.47 4.01
CA ASN A 38 5.88 14.23 5.13
C ASN A 38 4.66 15.07 4.72
N THR A 39 4.72 15.69 3.55
CA THR A 39 3.63 16.50 3.00
C THR A 39 2.42 15.64 2.70
N GLU A 40 2.61 14.53 1.99
CA GLU A 40 1.56 13.57 1.64
C GLU A 40 0.90 12.96 2.89
N ALA A 41 1.71 12.57 3.89
CA ALA A 41 1.19 12.02 5.14
C ALA A 41 0.31 13.02 5.90
N ASN A 42 0.72 14.28 5.98
CA ASN A 42 -0.08 15.33 6.61
C ASN A 42 -1.36 15.62 5.84
N GLN A 43 -1.30 15.71 4.51
CA GLN A 43 -2.49 15.90 3.66
C GLN A 43 -3.48 14.73 3.81
N SER A 44 -2.98 13.50 3.81
CA SER A 44 -3.79 12.29 3.99
C SER A 44 -4.48 12.28 5.36
N LEU A 45 -3.78 12.68 6.43
CA LEU A 45 -4.40 12.81 7.76
C LEU A 45 -5.47 13.90 7.79
N GLN A 46 -5.23 15.07 7.21
CA GLN A 46 -6.25 16.13 7.17
C GLN A 46 -7.49 15.68 6.42
N LYS A 47 -7.32 14.98 5.30
CA LYS A 47 -8.42 14.39 4.55
C LYS A 47 -9.16 13.34 5.36
N LEU A 48 -8.42 12.43 6.04
CA LEU A 48 -9.02 11.44 6.93
C LEU A 48 -9.85 12.10 8.05
N TYR A 49 -9.35 13.17 8.66
CA TYR A 49 -10.07 13.88 9.73
C TYR A 49 -11.35 14.56 9.22
N SER A 50 -11.33 15.10 8.00
CA SER A 50 -12.51 15.73 7.40
C SER A 50 -13.62 14.73 7.07
N THR A 51 -13.24 13.50 6.68
CA THR A 51 -14.18 12.44 6.31
C THR A 51 -14.58 11.55 7.50
N HIS A 52 -13.70 11.43 8.50
CA HIS A 52 -13.89 10.58 9.68
C HIS A 52 -13.63 11.35 10.97
N PRO A 53 -14.61 12.10 11.50
CA PRO A 53 -14.45 12.90 12.74
C PRO A 53 -14.02 12.08 13.96
N PHE A 54 -14.25 10.76 13.95
CA PHE A 54 -13.76 9.88 15.00
C PHE A 54 -12.22 9.74 14.96
N ALA A 55 -11.61 9.70 13.77
CA ALA A 55 -10.15 9.66 13.64
C ALA A 55 -9.49 10.93 14.21
N GLU A 56 -10.11 12.12 14.01
CA GLU A 56 -9.62 13.36 14.61
C GLU A 56 -9.69 13.34 16.14
N ARG A 57 -10.79 12.82 16.72
CA ARG A 57 -10.87 12.68 18.18
C ARG A 57 -9.86 11.70 18.73
N LEU A 58 -9.59 10.62 17.98
CA LEU A 58 -8.63 9.59 18.36
C LEU A 58 -7.18 10.14 18.33
N SER A 59 -6.87 11.00 17.36
CA SER A 59 -5.53 11.60 17.21
C SER A 59 -5.09 12.40 18.45
N LYS A 60 -6.05 13.03 19.13
CA LYS A 60 -5.80 13.82 20.37
C LYS A 60 -5.42 12.94 21.58
N ARG A 61 -5.62 11.62 21.49
CA ARG A 61 -5.31 10.64 22.54
C ARG A 61 -4.19 9.68 22.16
N ALA A 62 -3.88 9.57 20.89
CA ALA A 62 -2.81 8.71 20.40
C ALA A 62 -1.45 9.22 20.87
N LYS A 63 -0.55 8.30 21.24
CA LYS A 63 0.85 8.59 21.54
C LYS A 63 1.63 8.96 20.29
N ALA A 64 1.33 8.25 19.20
CA ALA A 64 1.90 8.49 17.88
C ALA A 64 0.93 8.03 16.80
N ILE A 65 1.10 8.51 15.58
CA ILE A 65 0.30 8.13 14.42
C ILE A 65 1.26 7.72 13.32
N LEU A 66 1.15 6.47 12.87
CA LEU A 66 1.92 5.96 11.73
C LEU A 66 1.06 6.08 10.47
N VAL A 67 1.51 6.85 9.50
CA VAL A 67 0.74 7.17 8.29
C VAL A 67 1.47 6.63 7.07
N PHE A 68 0.76 5.84 6.29
CA PHE A 68 1.15 5.41 4.95
C PHE A 68 0.21 6.08 3.95
N PRO A 69 0.62 7.19 3.32
CA PRO A 69 -0.27 7.95 2.45
C PRO A 69 -0.67 7.19 1.20
N ASN A 70 0.23 6.34 0.71
CA ASN A 70 0.00 5.57 -0.50
C ASN A 70 0.65 4.18 -0.43
N ILE A 71 -0.17 3.15 -0.48
CA ILE A 71 0.22 1.75 -0.65
C ILE A 71 -0.19 1.34 -2.06
N VAL A 72 0.74 0.81 -2.82
CA VAL A 72 0.45 0.21 -4.13
C VAL A 72 0.41 -1.30 -3.97
N LYS A 73 -0.70 -1.90 -4.36
CA LYS A 73 -0.92 -3.36 -4.40
C LYS A 73 -1.09 -3.78 -5.84
N ALA A 74 -0.33 -4.78 -6.27
CA ALA A 74 -0.43 -5.36 -7.60
C ALA A 74 -0.26 -6.88 -7.56
N GLY A 75 -0.91 -7.58 -8.49
CA GLY A 75 -0.78 -9.03 -8.61
C GLY A 75 -1.74 -9.65 -9.64
N LEU A 76 -1.50 -10.91 -9.97
CA LEU A 76 -2.37 -11.73 -10.80
C LEU A 76 -2.88 -12.95 -10.02
N VAL A 77 -2.00 -13.89 -9.69
CA VAL A 77 -2.27 -15.08 -8.85
C VAL A 77 -1.58 -14.92 -7.49
N PHE A 78 -0.40 -14.29 -7.53
CA PHE A 78 0.34 -13.83 -6.37
C PHE A 78 0.38 -12.31 -6.45
N GLY A 79 0.18 -11.65 -5.33
CA GLY A 79 0.21 -10.20 -5.24
C GLY A 79 1.09 -9.75 -4.10
N GLY A 80 1.56 -8.51 -4.19
CA GLY A 80 2.25 -7.83 -3.12
C GLY A 80 1.76 -6.41 -2.99
N ALA A 81 1.89 -5.87 -1.78
CA ALA A 81 1.67 -4.46 -1.53
C ALA A 81 2.91 -3.85 -0.88
N TYR A 82 3.22 -2.63 -1.29
CA TYR A 82 4.33 -1.85 -0.77
C TYR A 82 3.95 -0.38 -0.66
N GLY A 83 4.45 0.26 0.37
CA GLY A 83 4.42 1.71 0.53
C GLY A 83 5.32 2.16 1.65
N GLU A 84 5.57 3.45 1.68
CA GLU A 84 6.36 4.11 2.71
C GLU A 84 5.51 5.04 3.52
N GLY A 85 5.88 5.21 4.77
CA GLY A 85 5.12 5.99 5.73
C GLY A 85 5.99 6.67 6.76
N VAL A 86 5.37 7.56 7.51
CA VAL A 86 6.01 8.35 8.55
C VAL A 86 5.30 8.19 9.88
N LEU A 87 6.08 8.05 10.95
CA LEU A 87 5.59 8.12 12.32
C LEU A 87 5.56 9.58 12.75
N LEU A 88 4.40 10.04 13.16
CA LEU A 88 4.18 11.38 13.71
C LEU A 88 4.05 11.27 15.24
N GLU A 89 4.97 11.89 15.97
CA GLU A 89 4.89 12.06 17.41
C GLU A 89 4.65 13.53 17.75
N GLY A 90 3.57 13.84 18.46
CA GLY A 90 3.16 15.22 18.72
C GLY A 90 2.90 16.03 17.44
N GLY A 91 2.49 15.40 16.35
CA GLY A 91 2.25 16.03 15.06
C GLY A 91 3.51 16.34 14.22
N LYS A 92 4.67 15.89 14.67
CA LYS A 92 5.96 16.07 13.96
C LYS A 92 6.49 14.74 13.46
N ALA A 93 7.09 14.74 12.26
CA ALA A 93 7.75 13.56 11.72
C ALA A 93 8.95 13.15 12.60
N ASP A 94 8.97 11.89 13.04
CA ASP A 94 10.04 11.33 13.90
C ASP A 94 10.83 10.25 13.16
N LYS A 95 10.15 9.24 12.59
CA LYS A 95 10.77 8.09 11.95
C LYS A 95 10.01 7.67 10.70
N TYR A 96 10.70 6.92 9.83
CA TYR A 96 10.15 6.43 8.57
C TYR A 96 10.09 4.92 8.55
N TYR A 97 9.05 4.40 7.90
CA TYR A 97 8.76 2.96 7.85
C TYR A 97 8.33 2.57 6.44
N ASN A 98 8.57 1.32 6.08
CA ASN A 98 7.89 0.69 4.97
C ASN A 98 6.81 -0.27 5.45
N SER A 99 5.83 -0.49 4.61
CA SER A 99 4.75 -1.45 4.76
C SER A 99 4.85 -2.44 3.62
N VAL A 100 4.94 -3.73 3.94
CA VAL A 100 5.05 -4.81 2.95
C VAL A 100 4.03 -5.90 3.31
N SER A 101 3.22 -6.31 2.35
CA SER A 101 2.37 -7.49 2.51
C SER A 101 2.36 -8.36 1.27
N GLY A 102 2.20 -9.67 1.46
CA GLY A 102 1.95 -10.63 0.41
C GLY A 102 0.47 -11.03 0.39
N SER A 103 -0.07 -11.33 -0.78
CA SER A 103 -1.42 -11.88 -0.91
C SER A 103 -1.45 -13.02 -1.91
N TRP A 104 -2.30 -14.02 -1.61
CA TRP A 104 -2.57 -15.15 -2.48
C TRP A 104 -4.02 -15.06 -2.95
N GLY A 105 -4.26 -15.36 -4.21
CA GLY A 105 -5.61 -15.42 -4.76
C GLY A 105 -5.70 -14.78 -6.14
N PHE A 106 -6.82 -15.05 -6.81
CA PHE A 106 -7.12 -14.48 -8.12
C PHE A 106 -7.46 -13.00 -7.95
N GLN A 107 -6.43 -12.14 -8.05
CA GLN A 107 -6.55 -10.68 -7.91
C GLN A 107 -5.84 -10.03 -9.09
N ALA A 108 -6.46 -10.10 -10.27
CA ALA A 108 -5.91 -9.42 -11.44
C ALA A 108 -6.14 -7.91 -11.32
N GLY A 109 -5.06 -7.15 -11.23
CA GLY A 109 -5.13 -5.70 -11.24
C GLY A 109 -4.12 -5.00 -10.35
N ALA A 110 -4.25 -3.68 -10.34
CA ALA A 110 -3.54 -2.79 -9.42
C ALA A 110 -4.56 -2.01 -8.59
N GLN A 111 -4.21 -1.76 -7.35
CA GLN A 111 -4.97 -0.97 -6.40
C GLN A 111 -4.03 -0.07 -5.64
N SER A 112 -4.50 1.13 -5.28
CA SER A 112 -3.84 1.98 -4.31
C SER A 112 -4.77 2.35 -3.16
N PHE A 113 -4.20 2.53 -1.98
CA PHE A 113 -4.92 2.98 -0.79
C PHE A 113 -3.93 3.56 0.21
N GLY A 114 -4.41 4.39 1.11
CA GLY A 114 -3.66 4.82 2.29
C GLY A 114 -4.18 4.15 3.55
N TYR A 115 -3.37 4.13 4.60
CA TYR A 115 -3.87 3.82 5.94
C TYR A 115 -3.08 4.55 7.02
N ALA A 116 -3.74 4.78 8.17
CA ALA A 116 -3.13 5.37 9.34
C ALA A 116 -3.38 4.49 10.56
N VAL A 117 -2.34 4.25 11.37
CA VAL A 117 -2.40 3.48 12.60
C VAL A 117 -2.18 4.42 13.79
N PHE A 118 -3.21 4.60 14.60
CA PHE A 118 -3.18 5.41 15.81
C PHE A 118 -2.71 4.55 16.97
N LEU A 119 -1.49 4.78 17.43
CA LEU A 119 -0.85 4.03 18.53
C LEU A 119 -1.27 4.65 19.87
N MET A 120 -2.09 3.94 20.63
CA MET A 120 -2.75 4.50 21.81
C MET A 120 -1.88 4.49 23.06
N ASN A 121 -0.87 3.63 23.10
CA ASN A 121 -0.02 3.45 24.29
C ASN A 121 1.45 3.21 23.92
N SER A 122 2.30 3.27 24.94
CA SER A 122 3.75 3.09 24.77
C SER A 122 4.13 1.67 24.36
N LYS A 123 3.31 0.65 24.66
CA LYS A 123 3.52 -0.72 24.21
C LYS A 123 3.49 -0.81 22.69
N ALA A 124 2.47 -0.22 22.04
CA ALA A 124 2.36 -0.20 20.59
C ALA A 124 3.53 0.56 19.93
N VAL A 125 3.91 1.72 20.48
CA VAL A 125 5.07 2.49 19.99
C VAL A 125 6.36 1.71 20.14
N SER A 126 6.59 1.07 21.29
CA SER A 126 7.78 0.26 21.53
C SER A 126 7.86 -0.94 20.59
N TYR A 127 6.72 -1.56 20.30
CA TYR A 127 6.65 -2.71 19.39
C TYR A 127 7.03 -2.32 17.95
N LEU A 128 6.58 -1.15 17.49
CA LEU A 128 6.94 -0.60 16.20
C LEU A 128 8.45 -0.32 16.07
N ASN A 129 9.12 0.02 17.17
CA ASN A 129 10.54 0.33 17.18
C ASN A 129 11.46 -0.91 17.28
N ARG A 130 10.92 -2.13 17.28
CA ARG A 130 11.74 -3.36 17.31
C ARG A 130 12.56 -3.50 16.03
N SER A 131 13.74 -4.09 16.17
CA SER A 131 14.67 -4.28 15.04
C SER A 131 14.16 -5.23 13.97
N ASP A 132 13.31 -6.20 14.35
CA ASP A 132 12.66 -7.16 13.47
C ASP A 132 11.35 -6.63 12.85
N GLY A 133 10.97 -5.38 13.19
CA GLY A 133 9.74 -4.74 12.76
C GLY A 133 8.48 -5.27 13.44
N TRP A 134 7.34 -4.82 12.98
CA TRP A 134 6.02 -5.22 13.49
C TRP A 134 5.17 -5.84 12.39
N GLU A 135 4.66 -7.02 12.63
CA GLU A 135 3.64 -7.66 11.80
C GLU A 135 2.26 -7.39 12.41
N ILE A 136 1.39 -6.74 11.66
CA ILE A 136 0.03 -6.44 12.12
C ILE A 136 -0.73 -7.76 12.32
N GLY A 137 -1.32 -7.92 13.50
CA GLY A 137 -1.93 -9.20 13.95
C GLY A 137 -1.06 -9.97 14.94
N VAL A 138 0.22 -9.56 15.12
CA VAL A 138 1.13 -10.16 16.10
C VAL A 138 1.53 -9.11 17.15
N GLY A 139 1.32 -9.39 18.42
CA GLY A 139 1.69 -8.53 19.54
C GLY A 139 0.60 -7.54 19.95
N PRO A 140 0.76 -6.22 19.76
CA PRO A 140 -0.28 -5.23 20.09
C PRO A 140 -1.55 -5.46 19.29
N THR A 141 -2.70 -5.30 19.95
CA THR A 141 -4.00 -5.38 19.28
C THR A 141 -4.20 -4.21 18.32
N VAL A 142 -4.65 -4.49 17.10
CA VAL A 142 -5.00 -3.48 16.09
C VAL A 142 -6.43 -3.71 15.65
N VAL A 143 -7.26 -2.69 15.83
CA VAL A 143 -8.64 -2.70 15.35
C VAL A 143 -8.71 -1.87 14.07
N VAL A 144 -9.14 -2.48 12.97
CA VAL A 144 -9.44 -1.74 11.73
C VAL A 144 -10.82 -1.11 11.89
N VAL A 145 -10.86 0.21 11.78
CA VAL A 145 -12.08 1.00 11.95
C VAL A 145 -12.70 1.25 10.59
N ASP A 146 -13.84 0.64 10.34
CA ASP A 146 -14.75 0.95 9.25
C ASP A 146 -15.91 1.86 9.73
N GLU A 147 -16.80 2.24 8.82
CA GLU A 147 -17.95 3.08 9.17
C GLU A 147 -18.87 2.43 10.22
N GLY A 148 -19.00 1.10 10.22
CA GLY A 148 -19.79 0.35 11.17
C GLY A 148 -19.15 0.33 12.56
N ALA A 149 -17.86 0.03 12.61
CA ALA A 149 -17.07 0.03 13.84
C ALA A 149 -17.00 1.44 14.45
N ALA A 150 -16.83 2.48 13.63
CA ALA A 150 -16.75 3.88 14.08
C ALA A 150 -17.99 4.34 14.84
N LYS A 151 -19.18 3.83 14.50
CA LYS A 151 -20.44 4.15 15.19
C LYS A 151 -20.51 3.56 16.61
N ASN A 152 -19.88 2.42 16.82
CA ASN A 152 -19.89 1.69 18.08
C ASN A 152 -18.70 2.06 19.01
N LEU A 153 -17.67 2.70 18.46
CA LEU A 153 -16.52 3.15 19.22
C LEU A 153 -16.79 4.54 19.82
N SER A 154 -16.71 4.61 21.13
CA SER A 154 -16.68 5.87 21.88
C SER A 154 -15.33 6.02 22.55
N THR A 155 -14.98 7.23 22.95
CA THR A 155 -13.71 7.48 23.66
C THR A 155 -13.62 6.73 25.00
N SER A 156 -14.73 6.29 25.56
CA SER A 156 -14.78 5.47 26.79
C SER A 156 -14.62 3.97 26.54
N THR A 157 -14.82 3.51 25.28
CA THR A 157 -14.72 2.09 24.91
C THR A 157 -13.37 1.71 24.27
N LEU A 158 -12.44 2.66 24.12
CA LEU A 158 -11.12 2.42 23.58
C LEU A 158 -10.27 1.59 24.55
N LYS A 159 -10.04 0.32 24.21
CA LYS A 159 -9.28 -0.63 25.04
C LYS A 159 -8.09 -1.23 24.30
N ASP A 160 -8.04 -1.11 22.98
CA ASP A 160 -7.01 -1.73 22.15
C ASP A 160 -5.73 -0.89 22.10
N ASP A 161 -4.64 -1.54 21.74
CA ASP A 161 -3.32 -0.92 21.68
C ASP A 161 -3.20 0.05 20.48
N ALA A 162 -3.93 -0.23 19.39
CA ALA A 162 -3.93 0.61 18.19
C ALA A 162 -5.25 0.52 17.43
N TYR A 163 -5.54 1.57 16.67
CA TYR A 163 -6.69 1.67 15.75
C TYR A 163 -6.20 2.07 14.37
N ALA A 164 -6.64 1.38 13.33
CA ALA A 164 -6.25 1.65 11.95
C ALA A 164 -7.44 2.10 11.10
N PHE A 165 -7.23 3.12 10.28
CA PHE A 165 -8.18 3.59 9.28
C PHE A 165 -7.57 3.38 7.90
N ILE A 166 -8.33 2.80 6.99
CA ILE A 166 -7.98 2.66 5.59
C ILE A 166 -8.75 3.71 4.81
N PHE A 167 -8.09 4.44 3.92
CA PHE A 167 -8.67 5.55 3.17
C PHE A 167 -8.14 5.60 1.74
N ASP A 168 -8.76 6.44 0.91
CA ASP A 168 -8.35 6.71 -0.49
C ASP A 168 -8.19 5.46 -1.36
N GLN A 169 -9.06 4.49 -1.18
CA GLN A 169 -9.06 3.25 -1.98
C GLN A 169 -9.38 3.56 -3.44
N GLN A 170 -8.49 3.15 -4.35
CA GLN A 170 -8.66 3.27 -5.80
C GLN A 170 -8.27 1.95 -6.47
N GLY A 171 -9.01 1.57 -7.54
CA GLY A 171 -8.75 0.35 -8.29
C GLY A 171 -9.90 -0.65 -8.24
N LEU A 172 -9.69 -1.83 -8.82
CA LEU A 172 -10.74 -2.84 -9.05
C LEU A 172 -10.95 -3.82 -7.87
N MET A 173 -10.16 -3.75 -6.81
CA MET A 173 -10.28 -4.68 -5.68
C MET A 173 -11.29 -4.17 -4.66
N LEU A 174 -12.23 -5.03 -4.27
CA LEU A 174 -13.35 -4.68 -3.40
C LEU A 174 -13.02 -4.66 -1.90
N SER A 175 -11.90 -5.25 -1.48
CA SER A 175 -11.54 -5.32 -0.06
C SER A 175 -10.04 -5.11 0.17
N VAL A 176 -9.72 -4.29 1.17
CA VAL A 176 -8.37 -4.07 1.65
C VAL A 176 -8.27 -4.59 3.08
N SER A 177 -7.28 -5.43 3.34
CA SER A 177 -6.86 -5.82 4.68
C SER A 177 -5.41 -5.42 4.89
N ILE A 178 -5.09 -4.95 6.08
CA ILE A 178 -3.72 -4.69 6.52
C ILE A 178 -3.18 -5.80 7.44
N GLU A 179 -3.99 -6.81 7.74
CA GLU A 179 -3.58 -7.95 8.56
C GLU A 179 -2.46 -8.74 7.87
N GLY A 180 -1.47 -9.20 8.62
CA GLY A 180 -0.27 -9.84 8.09
C GLY A 180 0.71 -8.89 7.40
N THR A 181 0.46 -7.58 7.44
CA THR A 181 1.38 -6.58 6.90
C THR A 181 2.61 -6.44 7.82
N LYS A 182 3.79 -6.56 7.22
CA LYS A 182 5.06 -6.28 7.89
C LYS A 182 5.42 -4.81 7.78
N ILE A 183 5.58 -4.17 8.92
CA ILE A 183 6.03 -2.78 9.04
C ILE A 183 7.46 -2.79 9.54
N SER A 184 8.38 -2.18 8.81
CA SER A 184 9.79 -2.14 9.17
C SER A 184 10.35 -0.74 9.07
N ARG A 185 11.25 -0.37 10.00
CA ARG A 185 11.89 0.93 9.99
C ARG A 185 12.86 1.06 8.81
N ILE A 186 12.81 2.19 8.15
CA ILE A 186 13.75 2.55 7.07
C ILE A 186 14.57 3.78 7.46
N LYS A 187 15.78 3.89 6.91
CA LYS A 187 16.60 5.10 7.03
C LYS A 187 16.25 6.04 5.90
N ARG A 188 15.96 7.28 6.23
CA ARG A 188 15.67 8.38 5.31
C ARG A 188 16.50 9.60 5.67
#